data_88963412cc96c8a2906cd810ded576e7
#
_entry.id   88963412cc96c8a2906cd810ded576e7
#
_cell.length_a   1.000
_cell.length_b   1.000
_cell.length_c   1.000
_cell.angle_alpha   90.00
_cell.angle_beta   90.00
_cell.angle_gamma   90.00
#
_symmetry.space_group_name_H-M   'P 1'
#
loop_
_entity.id
_entity.type
_entity.pdbx_description
1 polymer ?
#
loop_
_entity_poly.entity_id
_entity_poly.type
_entity_poly.pdbx_seq_one_letter_code
_entity_poly.pdbx_strand_id
1 'polypeptide(L)'
;MGKIRTVLGDIDSSKLGFTMAHEHVFMDIAGHGKPDIEWSLYRWNEQLQILREYKAVGGNAIIDANPRYQDGRDAARMKVAAEQSGVHIVACTGFVKEAENQANCQDMVKMSVEEMTDLFVKEITVGMDGTDIKAGWIKGASMYCYITPLQEKALRAAARAAMITGVPVHTHTEIGTWGFEQIEIVESEGMDLTRFGLAHLDRNPDFWYHKKIAEKGCYIIYDGPGKAKYYPDSMRVELLRKLVNAGFEKQIMLCNDMGKKSHHTVYGGGPGWTWIKQKFLPRLLDEGFSQETIDNFMIHNPARFYSLKE
;
A
#
# COMPACT_ATOMS: atom_id res chain seq x y z
N MET A 1 10.09 -16.82 -12.52
CA MET A 1 9.35 -16.26 -11.38
C MET A 1 10.18 -15.12 -10.80
N GLY A 2 9.54 -13.96 -10.57
CA GLY A 2 10.25 -12.79 -10.05
C GLY A 2 10.60 -12.89 -8.57
N LYS A 3 11.43 -11.98 -8.09
CA LYS A 3 11.77 -11.84 -6.67
C LYS A 3 10.95 -10.71 -6.06
N ILE A 4 10.58 -10.85 -4.79
CA ILE A 4 9.93 -9.80 -4.00
C ILE A 4 10.83 -9.48 -2.82
N ARG A 5 11.08 -8.19 -2.63
CA ARG A 5 11.94 -7.70 -1.55
C ARG A 5 11.15 -7.55 -0.28
N THR A 6 11.52 -8.30 0.76
CA THR A 6 10.96 -8.19 2.11
C THR A 6 12.01 -7.66 3.08
N VAL A 7 11.59 -7.30 4.28
CA VAL A 7 12.52 -6.87 5.34
C VAL A 7 13.48 -7.99 5.80
N LEU A 8 13.19 -9.23 5.43
CA LEU A 8 14.05 -10.41 5.68
C LEU A 8 14.92 -10.79 4.47
N GLY A 9 14.92 -9.98 3.41
CA GLY A 9 15.59 -10.25 2.14
C GLY A 9 14.63 -10.64 1.02
N ASP A 10 15.19 -10.93 -0.15
CA ASP A 10 14.43 -11.23 -1.36
C ASP A 10 13.90 -12.68 -1.31
N ILE A 11 12.62 -12.86 -1.57
CA ILE A 11 11.94 -14.14 -1.67
C ILE A 11 11.46 -14.39 -3.11
N ASP A 12 11.22 -15.66 -3.46
CA ASP A 12 10.48 -15.98 -4.69
C ASP A 12 9.05 -15.46 -4.59
N SER A 13 8.52 -14.88 -5.67
CA SER A 13 7.18 -14.29 -5.68
C SER A 13 6.07 -15.29 -5.35
N SER A 14 6.27 -16.58 -5.63
CA SER A 14 5.33 -17.65 -5.25
C SER A 14 5.21 -17.86 -3.75
N LYS A 15 6.19 -17.39 -2.96
CA LYS A 15 6.21 -17.51 -1.50
C LYS A 15 5.53 -16.35 -0.77
N LEU A 16 5.10 -15.30 -1.48
CA LEU A 16 4.41 -14.16 -0.88
C LEU A 16 3.10 -14.59 -0.20
N GLY A 17 2.31 -15.42 -0.89
CA GLY A 17 1.05 -15.97 -0.38
C GLY A 17 -0.05 -14.92 -0.22
N PHE A 18 -0.95 -15.16 0.73
CA PHE A 18 -2.08 -14.26 1.01
C PHE A 18 -1.58 -12.92 1.54
N THR A 19 -1.86 -11.84 0.82
CA THR A 19 -1.23 -10.53 0.99
C THR A 19 -2.26 -9.42 1.16
N MET A 20 -2.07 -8.58 2.19
CA MET A 20 -2.74 -7.29 2.33
C MET A 20 -1.92 -6.23 1.60
N ALA A 21 -2.49 -5.64 0.55
CA ALA A 21 -1.75 -4.80 -0.40
C ALA A 21 -1.44 -3.38 0.09
N HIS A 22 -2.00 -2.93 1.21
CA HIS A 22 -1.75 -1.60 1.80
C HIS A 22 -2.14 -1.63 3.28
N GLU A 23 -1.14 -1.65 4.16
CA GLU A 23 -1.34 -1.65 5.62
C GLU A 23 -0.25 -0.85 6.34
N HIS A 24 -0.39 -0.71 7.65
CA HIS A 24 0.52 0.04 8.51
C HIS A 24 0.97 -0.83 9.68
N VAL A 25 2.24 -1.31 9.64
CA VAL A 25 2.81 -2.17 10.69
C VAL A 25 3.25 -1.34 11.89
N PHE A 26 4.12 -0.36 11.65
CA PHE A 26 4.50 0.65 12.63
C PHE A 26 4.26 2.02 12.01
N MET A 27 3.51 2.86 12.69
CA MET A 27 3.20 4.21 12.25
C MET A 27 3.15 5.15 13.44
N ASP A 28 3.75 6.33 13.31
CA ASP A 28 3.67 7.39 14.31
C ASP A 28 3.68 8.77 13.66
N ILE A 29 2.54 9.16 13.15
CA ILE A 29 2.33 10.52 12.63
C ILE A 29 1.72 11.46 13.69
N ALA A 30 1.52 10.97 14.92
CA ALA A 30 0.93 11.74 16.00
C ALA A 30 1.87 12.82 16.55
N GLY A 31 3.20 12.64 16.44
CA GLY A 31 4.21 13.54 16.98
C GLY A 31 4.36 14.89 16.28
N HIS A 32 3.72 15.10 15.14
CA HIS A 32 4.02 16.22 14.24
C HIS A 32 3.10 17.42 14.41
N GLY A 33 2.97 17.90 15.67
CA GLY A 33 2.18 19.08 16.01
C GLY A 33 0.67 18.81 16.12
N LYS A 34 0.24 17.56 15.93
CA LYS A 34 -1.11 17.07 16.25
C LYS A 34 -0.98 15.85 17.14
N PRO A 35 -1.14 15.95 18.45
CA PRO A 35 -1.03 14.84 19.39
C PRO A 35 -2.27 13.93 19.28
N ASP A 36 -2.55 13.38 18.11
CA ASP A 36 -3.59 12.38 17.93
C ASP A 36 -3.00 11.00 18.19
N ILE A 37 -3.19 10.50 19.40
CA ILE A 37 -2.75 9.16 19.82
C ILE A 37 -3.37 8.04 18.97
N GLU A 38 -4.45 8.30 18.22
CA GLU A 38 -5.08 7.35 17.32
C GLU A 38 -4.14 6.93 16.17
N TRP A 39 -3.28 7.85 15.69
CA TRP A 39 -2.35 7.64 14.59
C TRP A 39 -0.96 7.15 15.05
N SER A 40 -0.85 6.58 16.27
CA SER A 40 0.37 6.01 16.80
C SER A 40 0.23 4.50 16.98
N LEU A 41 0.66 3.74 15.97
CA LEU A 41 0.75 2.27 15.97
C LEU A 41 2.18 1.85 16.28
N TYR A 42 2.68 2.17 17.50
CA TYR A 42 4.10 2.01 17.83
C TYR A 42 4.37 1.09 19.02
N ARG A 43 3.33 0.56 19.66
CA ARG A 43 3.47 -0.36 20.79
C ARG A 43 3.84 -1.75 20.28
N TRP A 44 4.98 -2.24 20.74
CA TRP A 44 5.57 -3.50 20.29
C TRP A 44 4.63 -4.70 20.45
N ASN A 45 4.13 -4.92 21.65
CA ASN A 45 3.34 -6.12 21.96
C ASN A 45 2.04 -6.16 21.15
N GLU A 46 1.37 -5.03 21.04
CA GLU A 46 0.12 -4.90 20.29
C GLU A 46 0.34 -5.13 18.79
N GLN A 47 1.39 -4.52 18.21
CA GLN A 47 1.69 -4.73 16.79
C GLN A 47 2.09 -6.17 16.47
N LEU A 48 2.90 -6.79 17.34
CA LEU A 48 3.26 -8.19 17.19
C LEU A 48 2.03 -9.11 17.35
N GLN A 49 1.10 -8.79 18.26
CA GLN A 49 -0.14 -9.53 18.41
C GLN A 49 -1.01 -9.42 17.14
N ILE A 50 -1.18 -8.23 16.56
CA ILE A 50 -1.93 -8.02 15.30
C ILE A 50 -1.35 -8.89 14.17
N LEU A 51 -0.02 -8.90 14.02
CA LEU A 51 0.66 -9.74 13.02
C LEU A 51 0.41 -11.24 13.26
N ARG A 52 0.47 -11.70 14.52
CA ARG A 52 0.22 -13.10 14.88
C ARG A 52 -1.26 -13.48 14.65
N GLU A 53 -2.20 -12.62 14.97
CA GLU A 53 -3.63 -12.84 14.70
C GLU A 53 -3.87 -12.94 13.17
N TYR A 54 -3.25 -12.06 12.39
CA TYR A 54 -3.30 -12.14 10.92
C TYR A 54 -2.69 -13.44 10.40
N LYS A 55 -1.54 -13.86 10.93
CA LYS A 55 -0.92 -15.14 10.58
C LYS A 55 -1.80 -16.32 10.92
N ALA A 56 -2.43 -16.32 12.09
CA ALA A 56 -3.27 -17.41 12.58
C ALA A 56 -4.48 -17.68 11.68
N VAL A 57 -5.03 -16.65 11.02
CA VAL A 57 -6.10 -16.81 10.02
C VAL A 57 -5.57 -17.15 8.62
N GLY A 58 -4.27 -17.38 8.45
CA GLY A 58 -3.61 -17.76 7.20
C GLY A 58 -3.19 -16.56 6.34
N GLY A 59 -2.94 -15.40 6.96
CA GLY A 59 -2.24 -14.28 6.35
C GLY A 59 -0.75 -14.59 6.17
N ASN A 60 -0.16 -14.16 5.06
CA ASN A 60 1.24 -14.45 4.75
C ASN A 60 2.10 -13.20 4.62
N ALA A 61 1.58 -12.13 4.04
CA ALA A 61 2.34 -10.94 3.78
C ALA A 61 1.55 -9.64 4.00
N ILE A 62 2.27 -8.60 4.39
CA ILE A 62 1.80 -7.22 4.54
C ILE A 62 2.67 -6.32 3.68
N ILE A 63 2.03 -5.47 2.89
CA ILE A 63 2.67 -4.37 2.17
C ILE A 63 2.55 -3.14 3.06
N ASP A 64 3.66 -2.79 3.72
CA ASP A 64 3.68 -1.67 4.67
C ASP A 64 3.77 -0.34 3.93
N ALA A 65 2.88 0.58 4.27
CA ALA A 65 2.69 1.84 3.56
C ALA A 65 3.27 3.07 4.28
N ASN A 66 4.21 2.88 5.21
CA ASN A 66 4.92 3.96 5.87
C ASN A 66 6.27 4.22 5.19
N PRO A 67 6.39 5.27 4.35
CA PRO A 67 7.54 5.44 3.47
C PRO A 67 8.77 6.03 4.15
N ARG A 68 8.66 6.57 5.38
CA ARG A 68 9.76 7.30 6.03
C ARG A 68 9.83 7.06 7.53
N TYR A 69 11.05 7.17 8.08
CA TYR A 69 11.30 7.11 9.53
C TYR A 69 10.45 8.14 10.30
N GLN A 70 10.31 9.36 9.75
CA GLN A 70 9.51 10.43 10.34
C GLN A 70 8.02 10.12 10.43
N ASP A 71 7.51 9.18 9.65
CA ASP A 71 6.12 8.72 9.66
C ASP A 71 5.95 7.46 10.53
N GLY A 72 7.01 7.05 11.24
CA GLY A 72 7.04 5.86 12.10
C GLY A 72 7.52 4.59 11.41
N ARG A 73 8.01 4.66 10.15
CA ARG A 73 8.74 3.52 9.57
C ARG A 73 9.93 3.18 10.45
N ASP A 74 10.08 1.91 10.79
CA ASP A 74 11.21 1.39 11.55
C ASP A 74 11.61 0.04 10.96
N ALA A 75 12.57 0.06 10.04
CA ALA A 75 13.00 -1.12 9.30
C ALA A 75 13.53 -2.22 10.23
N ALA A 76 14.28 -1.87 11.27
CA ALA A 76 14.83 -2.82 12.22
C ALA A 76 13.72 -3.52 13.03
N ARG A 77 12.73 -2.77 13.53
CA ARG A 77 11.57 -3.34 14.24
C ARG A 77 10.71 -4.20 13.31
N MET A 78 10.49 -3.77 12.06
CA MET A 78 9.75 -4.58 11.06
C MET A 78 10.44 -5.92 10.83
N LYS A 79 11.78 -5.96 10.74
CA LYS A 79 12.53 -7.20 10.59
C LYS A 79 12.28 -8.16 11.76
N VAL A 80 12.43 -7.69 13.00
CA VAL A 80 12.19 -8.52 14.20
C VAL A 80 10.71 -8.94 14.28
N ALA A 81 9.77 -8.08 13.92
CA ALA A 81 8.35 -8.41 13.90
C ALA A 81 8.03 -9.48 12.85
N ALA A 82 8.64 -9.42 11.66
CA ALA A 82 8.50 -10.45 10.63
C ALA A 82 9.07 -11.80 11.09
N GLU A 83 10.26 -11.81 11.71
CA GLU A 83 10.86 -13.02 12.29
C GLU A 83 9.97 -13.67 13.36
N GLN A 84 9.39 -12.87 14.27
CA GLN A 84 8.61 -13.36 15.40
C GLN A 84 7.16 -13.72 15.05
N SER A 85 6.61 -13.17 13.97
CA SER A 85 5.24 -13.45 13.53
C SER A 85 5.16 -14.47 12.41
N GLY A 86 6.23 -14.65 11.64
CA GLY A 86 6.24 -15.44 10.40
C GLY A 86 5.43 -14.79 9.27
N VAL A 87 5.19 -13.47 9.33
CA VAL A 87 4.54 -12.67 8.27
C VAL A 87 5.62 -11.97 7.48
N HIS A 88 5.61 -12.10 6.15
CA HIS A 88 6.47 -11.30 5.28
C HIS A 88 6.03 -9.83 5.33
N ILE A 89 6.96 -8.91 5.52
CA ILE A 89 6.70 -7.47 5.46
C ILE A 89 7.48 -6.91 4.27
N VAL A 90 6.79 -6.24 3.36
CA VAL A 90 7.39 -5.50 2.24
C VAL A 90 7.31 -4.02 2.58
N ALA A 91 8.43 -3.44 2.95
CA ALA A 91 8.52 -2.03 3.33
C ALA A 91 8.70 -1.13 2.10
N CYS A 92 8.37 0.16 2.23
CA CYS A 92 8.47 1.14 1.15
C CYS A 92 9.40 2.30 1.47
N THR A 93 9.83 2.97 0.41
CA THR A 93 10.32 4.34 0.41
C THR A 93 9.28 5.27 -0.24
N GLY A 94 9.55 6.55 -0.35
CA GLY A 94 8.69 7.47 -1.07
C GLY A 94 8.15 8.62 -0.22
N PHE A 95 6.90 8.99 -0.48
CA PHE A 95 6.27 10.18 0.09
C PHE A 95 4.80 9.92 0.47
N VAL A 96 4.39 10.41 1.64
CA VAL A 96 2.99 10.46 2.08
C VAL A 96 2.36 11.78 1.63
N LYS A 97 1.06 11.95 1.76
CA LYS A 97 0.37 13.21 1.44
C LYS A 97 0.90 14.39 2.27
N GLU A 98 0.98 15.55 1.65
CA GLU A 98 1.67 16.73 2.20
C GLU A 98 1.06 17.25 3.50
N ALA A 99 -0.26 17.20 3.67
CA ALA A 99 -0.93 17.72 4.86
C ALA A 99 -0.49 17.05 6.18
N GLU A 100 0.00 15.82 6.11
CA GLU A 100 0.50 15.07 7.27
C GLU A 100 2.02 15.19 7.41
N ASN A 101 2.70 15.69 6.38
CA ASN A 101 4.15 15.67 6.28
C ASN A 101 4.84 17.03 6.30
N GLN A 102 4.10 18.14 6.31
CA GLN A 102 4.74 19.46 6.29
C GLN A 102 5.76 19.68 7.41
N ALA A 103 5.51 19.11 8.60
CA ALA A 103 6.45 19.17 9.70
C ALA A 103 7.60 18.16 9.58
N ASN A 104 7.36 16.99 8.92
CA ASN A 104 8.27 15.84 8.96
C ASN A 104 9.13 15.70 7.72
N CYS A 105 8.80 16.38 6.65
CA CYS A 105 9.47 16.28 5.36
C CYS A 105 10.07 17.61 4.91
N GLN A 106 10.49 18.46 5.86
CA GLN A 106 11.14 19.74 5.56
C GLN A 106 12.39 19.58 4.70
N ASP A 107 13.09 18.47 4.85
CA ASP A 107 14.20 18.06 3.99
C ASP A 107 13.75 17.85 2.55
N MET A 108 12.63 17.13 2.32
CA MET A 108 12.11 16.86 0.97
C MET A 108 11.58 18.10 0.25
N VAL A 109 11.04 19.08 0.99
CA VAL A 109 10.56 20.33 0.38
C VAL A 109 11.64 21.01 -0.45
N LYS A 110 12.90 20.95 0.00
CA LYS A 110 14.06 21.60 -0.65
C LYS A 110 14.72 20.74 -1.71
N MET A 111 14.46 19.42 -1.74
CA MET A 111 15.05 18.50 -2.72
C MET A 111 14.53 18.79 -4.13
N SER A 112 15.42 18.62 -5.11
CA SER A 112 15.05 18.48 -6.52
C SER A 112 14.42 17.11 -6.80
N VAL A 113 13.88 16.90 -8.00
CA VAL A 113 13.39 15.58 -8.44
C VAL A 113 14.53 14.56 -8.45
N GLU A 114 15.72 14.98 -8.87
CA GLU A 114 16.92 14.15 -8.94
C GLU A 114 17.36 13.70 -7.54
N GLU A 115 17.46 14.62 -6.60
CA GLU A 115 17.83 14.32 -5.20
C GLU A 115 16.83 13.39 -4.53
N MET A 116 15.52 13.55 -4.79
CA MET A 116 14.49 12.60 -4.32
C MET A 116 14.64 11.23 -5.01
N THR A 117 14.93 11.21 -6.30
CA THR A 117 15.18 9.96 -7.05
C THR A 117 16.35 9.21 -6.44
N ASP A 118 17.46 9.89 -6.18
CA ASP A 118 18.67 9.30 -5.58
C ASP A 118 18.38 8.77 -4.17
N LEU A 119 17.58 9.48 -3.37
CA LEU A 119 17.14 9.02 -2.05
C LEU A 119 16.35 7.71 -2.17
N PHE A 120 15.35 7.65 -3.06
CA PHE A 120 14.53 6.45 -3.22
C PHE A 120 15.35 5.28 -3.76
N VAL A 121 16.21 5.51 -4.75
CA VAL A 121 17.14 4.49 -5.27
C VAL A 121 18.07 3.98 -4.18
N LYS A 122 18.62 4.86 -3.33
CA LYS A 122 19.48 4.47 -2.19
C LYS A 122 18.72 3.57 -1.22
N GLU A 123 17.49 3.93 -0.82
CA GLU A 123 16.70 3.11 0.11
C GLU A 123 16.28 1.75 -0.48
N ILE A 124 16.19 1.65 -1.82
CA ILE A 124 15.88 0.40 -2.52
C ILE A 124 17.14 -0.46 -2.72
N THR A 125 18.30 0.13 -2.94
CA THR A 125 19.49 -0.61 -3.36
C THR A 125 20.51 -0.81 -2.22
N VAL A 126 20.57 0.13 -1.29
CA VAL A 126 21.53 0.12 -0.16
C VAL A 126 20.81 -0.26 1.14
N GLY A 127 19.83 0.53 1.57
CA GLY A 127 19.05 0.26 2.77
C GLY A 127 18.40 1.50 3.36
N MET A 128 17.43 1.28 4.26
CA MET A 128 16.60 2.28 4.93
C MET A 128 17.02 2.44 6.40
N ASP A 129 16.72 3.60 7.00
CA ASP A 129 16.77 3.85 8.45
C ASP A 129 18.13 3.48 9.10
N GLY A 130 19.23 3.63 8.36
CA GLY A 130 20.58 3.27 8.84
C GLY A 130 20.86 1.75 8.89
N THR A 131 20.01 0.94 8.27
CA THR A 131 20.14 -0.52 8.17
C THR A 131 20.48 -0.95 6.74
N ASP A 132 20.70 -2.25 6.53
CA ASP A 132 20.82 -2.89 5.21
C ASP A 132 19.47 -3.38 4.65
N ILE A 133 18.36 -3.11 5.35
CA ILE A 133 17.02 -3.50 4.95
C ILE A 133 16.53 -2.57 3.84
N LYS A 134 16.11 -3.15 2.72
CA LYS A 134 15.80 -2.45 1.47
C LYS A 134 14.30 -2.31 1.26
N ALA A 135 13.88 -1.17 0.68
CA ALA A 135 12.49 -0.98 0.25
C ALA A 135 12.14 -1.88 -0.94
N GLY A 136 10.94 -2.45 -0.95
CA GLY A 136 10.42 -3.29 -2.03
C GLY A 136 9.48 -2.55 -3.00
N TRP A 137 9.08 -1.32 -2.69
CA TRP A 137 8.22 -0.49 -3.52
C TRP A 137 8.32 1.00 -3.13
N ILE A 138 7.75 1.87 -3.95
CA ILE A 138 7.76 3.32 -3.72
C ILE A 138 6.34 3.82 -3.51
N LYS A 139 6.09 4.57 -2.43
CA LYS A 139 4.83 5.24 -2.15
C LYS A 139 4.79 6.61 -2.80
N GLY A 140 3.67 6.91 -3.48
CA GLY A 140 3.28 8.25 -3.93
C GLY A 140 1.98 8.70 -3.27
N ALA A 141 1.57 9.96 -3.50
CA ALA A 141 0.32 10.49 -2.96
C ALA A 141 -0.20 11.71 -3.73
N SER A 142 -1.53 11.92 -3.65
CA SER A 142 -2.18 13.19 -3.97
C SER A 142 -3.18 13.57 -2.88
N MET A 143 -3.58 14.85 -2.86
CA MET A 143 -4.62 15.36 -1.99
C MET A 143 -6.01 15.24 -2.65
N TYR A 144 -7.06 15.63 -1.91
CA TYR A 144 -8.42 15.64 -2.43
C TYR A 144 -8.56 16.67 -3.55
N CYS A 145 -8.74 16.18 -4.77
CA CYS A 145 -8.90 16.98 -5.98
C CYS A 145 -7.77 17.98 -6.27
N TYR A 146 -6.52 17.68 -5.86
CA TYR A 146 -5.33 18.41 -6.30
C TYR A 146 -4.02 17.65 -6.02
N ILE A 147 -2.95 18.05 -6.72
CA ILE A 147 -1.57 17.62 -6.51
C ILE A 147 -0.75 18.87 -6.24
N THR A 148 -0.02 18.88 -5.12
CA THR A 148 0.86 20.03 -4.81
C THR A 148 2.15 19.93 -5.62
N PRO A 149 2.91 21.06 -5.78
CA PRO A 149 4.21 21.01 -6.44
C PRO A 149 5.19 20.01 -5.80
N LEU A 150 5.11 19.81 -4.48
CA LEU A 150 5.94 18.83 -3.77
C LEU A 150 5.52 17.39 -4.11
N GLN A 151 4.23 17.12 -4.15
CA GLN A 151 3.69 15.81 -4.53
C GLN A 151 3.99 15.47 -5.99
N GLU A 152 3.90 16.45 -6.90
CA GLU A 152 4.30 16.27 -8.29
C GLU A 152 5.80 15.89 -8.40
N LYS A 153 6.68 16.64 -7.71
CA LYS A 153 8.12 16.28 -7.64
C LYS A 153 8.34 14.85 -7.15
N ALA A 154 7.64 14.47 -6.07
CA ALA A 154 7.76 13.14 -5.49
C ALA A 154 7.24 12.03 -6.41
N LEU A 155 6.15 12.25 -7.16
CA LEU A 155 5.62 11.31 -8.16
C LEU A 155 6.60 11.15 -9.33
N ARG A 156 7.18 12.24 -9.84
CA ARG A 156 8.22 12.18 -10.88
C ARG A 156 9.46 11.41 -10.40
N ALA A 157 9.93 11.69 -9.19
CA ALA A 157 11.04 10.98 -8.58
C ALA A 157 10.73 9.48 -8.38
N ALA A 158 9.51 9.15 -7.95
CA ALA A 158 9.06 7.77 -7.80
C ALA A 158 9.07 7.02 -9.13
N ALA A 159 8.58 7.63 -10.21
CA ALA A 159 8.60 7.04 -11.55
C ALA A 159 10.03 6.76 -12.02
N ARG A 160 10.93 7.75 -11.88
CA ARG A 160 12.37 7.59 -12.26
C ARG A 160 13.05 6.50 -11.43
N ALA A 161 12.87 6.52 -10.11
CA ALA A 161 13.46 5.50 -9.24
C ALA A 161 12.92 4.09 -9.53
N ALA A 162 11.63 3.96 -9.85
CA ALA A 162 11.01 2.69 -10.25
C ALA A 162 11.62 2.14 -11.55
N MET A 163 11.84 3.00 -12.55
CA MET A 163 12.48 2.60 -13.80
C MET A 163 13.95 2.16 -13.61
N ILE A 164 14.66 2.80 -12.69
CA ILE A 164 16.07 2.44 -12.37
C ILE A 164 16.14 1.12 -11.60
N THR A 165 15.21 0.86 -10.69
CA THR A 165 15.34 -0.22 -9.69
C THR A 165 14.45 -1.42 -9.94
N GLY A 166 13.44 -1.29 -10.84
CA GLY A 166 12.48 -2.35 -11.15
C GLY A 166 11.40 -2.58 -10.07
N VAL A 167 11.33 -1.78 -9.00
CA VAL A 167 10.24 -1.86 -8.02
C VAL A 167 8.98 -1.15 -8.53
N PRO A 168 7.76 -1.52 -8.08
CA PRO A 168 6.54 -0.80 -8.45
C PRO A 168 6.35 0.49 -7.66
N VAL A 169 5.51 1.37 -8.20
CA VAL A 169 4.96 2.53 -7.49
C VAL A 169 3.50 2.26 -7.12
N HIS A 170 3.15 2.52 -5.87
CA HIS A 170 1.79 2.42 -5.36
C HIS A 170 1.44 3.74 -4.67
N THR A 171 0.31 4.34 -5.00
CA THR A 171 0.00 5.70 -4.59
C THR A 171 -1.30 5.81 -3.81
N HIS A 172 -1.32 6.77 -2.89
CA HIS A 172 -2.52 7.25 -2.20
C HIS A 172 -3.31 8.20 -3.11
N THR A 173 -4.61 7.97 -3.25
CA THR A 173 -5.56 8.95 -3.80
C THR A 173 -6.51 9.41 -2.68
N GLU A 174 -6.53 10.70 -2.32
CA GLU A 174 -7.46 11.14 -1.26
C GLU A 174 -8.90 11.01 -1.76
N ILE A 175 -9.69 10.19 -1.04
CA ILE A 175 -11.08 9.84 -1.39
C ILE A 175 -11.23 9.31 -2.84
N GLY A 176 -10.23 8.61 -3.36
CA GLY A 176 -10.28 8.05 -4.72
C GLY A 176 -10.26 9.08 -5.85
N THR A 177 -9.73 10.30 -5.59
CA THR A 177 -9.70 11.38 -6.58
C THR A 177 -8.30 11.59 -7.17
N TRP A 178 -8.23 12.25 -8.33
CA TRP A 178 -6.99 12.67 -9.00
C TRP A 178 -6.03 11.53 -9.38
N GLY A 179 -6.59 10.36 -9.68
CA GLY A 179 -5.81 9.22 -10.17
C GLY A 179 -5.32 9.41 -11.61
N PHE A 180 -6.11 10.04 -12.49
CA PHE A 180 -5.68 10.32 -13.87
C PHE A 180 -4.52 11.30 -13.90
N GLU A 181 -4.56 12.34 -13.09
CA GLU A 181 -3.50 13.36 -12.99
C GLU A 181 -2.21 12.74 -12.45
N GLN A 182 -2.29 11.81 -11.49
CA GLN A 182 -1.12 11.04 -11.07
C GLN A 182 -0.57 10.15 -12.20
N ILE A 183 -1.46 9.49 -12.95
CA ILE A 183 -1.08 8.66 -14.10
C ILE A 183 -0.39 9.51 -15.16
N GLU A 184 -0.92 10.68 -15.50
CA GLU A 184 -0.31 11.60 -16.49
C GLU A 184 1.11 12.02 -16.08
N ILE A 185 1.33 12.30 -14.80
CA ILE A 185 2.67 12.66 -14.29
C ILE A 185 3.64 11.49 -14.48
N VAL A 186 3.31 10.28 -14.03
CA VAL A 186 4.24 9.15 -14.10
C VAL A 186 4.42 8.63 -15.54
N GLU A 187 3.37 8.71 -16.37
CA GLU A 187 3.40 8.39 -17.80
C GLU A 187 4.31 9.37 -18.57
N SER A 188 4.29 10.67 -18.19
CA SER A 188 5.17 11.68 -18.78
C SER A 188 6.66 11.45 -18.49
N GLU A 189 7.00 10.74 -17.43
CA GLU A 189 8.36 10.29 -17.13
C GLU A 189 8.76 8.98 -17.87
N GLY A 190 7.81 8.35 -18.58
CA GLY A 190 8.04 7.11 -19.32
C GLY A 190 7.83 5.83 -18.52
N MET A 191 7.16 5.91 -17.36
CA MET A 191 6.91 4.75 -16.52
C MET A 191 5.93 3.76 -17.17
N ASP A 192 6.23 2.46 -17.05
CA ASP A 192 5.31 1.38 -17.41
C ASP A 192 4.13 1.36 -16.41
N LEU A 193 2.92 1.71 -16.88
CA LEU A 193 1.72 1.82 -16.06
C LEU A 193 1.26 0.48 -15.46
N THR A 194 1.71 -0.66 -15.98
CA THR A 194 1.48 -1.97 -15.34
C THR A 194 2.23 -2.12 -14.02
N ARG A 195 3.10 -1.18 -13.71
CA ARG A 195 3.86 -1.07 -12.45
C ARG A 195 3.36 0.06 -11.55
N PHE A 196 2.21 0.67 -11.88
CA PHE A 196 1.59 1.74 -11.13
C PHE A 196 0.25 1.29 -10.54
N GLY A 197 0.08 1.43 -9.23
CA GLY A 197 -1.12 1.04 -8.50
C GLY A 197 -1.72 2.24 -7.75
N LEU A 198 -3.05 2.34 -7.74
CA LEU A 198 -3.78 3.41 -7.06
C LEU A 198 -4.62 2.85 -5.92
N ALA A 199 -4.34 3.31 -4.70
CA ALA A 199 -5.10 2.94 -3.50
C ALA A 199 -6.28 3.89 -3.25
N HIS A 200 -7.21 3.43 -2.41
CA HIS A 200 -8.38 4.19 -1.96
C HIS A 200 -9.42 4.49 -3.03
N LEU A 201 -9.34 3.83 -4.18
CA LEU A 201 -10.30 4.07 -5.27
C LEU A 201 -11.73 3.70 -4.88
N ASP A 202 -11.94 2.71 -4.01
CA ASP A 202 -13.26 2.33 -3.50
C ASP A 202 -13.91 3.38 -2.57
N ARG A 203 -13.19 4.47 -2.25
CA ARG A 203 -13.74 5.65 -1.58
C ARG A 203 -14.43 6.62 -2.56
N ASN A 204 -14.31 6.38 -3.87
CA ASN A 204 -15.05 7.03 -4.94
C ASN A 204 -15.77 5.95 -5.76
N PRO A 205 -17.08 5.68 -5.53
CA PRO A 205 -17.76 4.54 -6.13
C PRO A 205 -18.16 4.77 -7.62
N ASP A 206 -17.24 5.25 -8.42
CA ASP A 206 -17.41 5.49 -9.85
C ASP A 206 -16.77 4.35 -10.67
N PHE A 207 -17.62 3.43 -11.15
CA PHE A 207 -17.16 2.31 -11.98
C PHE A 207 -16.48 2.77 -13.28
N TRP A 208 -16.97 3.84 -13.93
CA TRP A 208 -16.37 4.35 -15.17
C TRP A 208 -14.93 4.81 -14.91
N TYR A 209 -14.74 5.54 -13.82
CA TYR A 209 -13.42 6.04 -13.40
C TYR A 209 -12.43 4.90 -13.15
N HIS A 210 -12.83 3.88 -12.39
CA HIS A 210 -11.99 2.71 -12.10
C HIS A 210 -11.68 1.90 -13.37
N LYS A 211 -12.69 1.70 -14.22
CA LYS A 211 -12.51 1.02 -15.50
C LYS A 211 -11.50 1.75 -16.39
N LYS A 212 -11.58 3.07 -16.48
CA LYS A 212 -10.64 3.87 -17.28
C LYS A 212 -9.21 3.82 -16.75
N ILE A 213 -9.02 3.77 -15.44
CA ILE A 213 -7.71 3.55 -14.80
C ILE A 213 -7.18 2.15 -15.16
N ALA A 214 -8.01 1.11 -15.08
CA ALA A 214 -7.62 -0.24 -15.43
C ALA A 214 -7.29 -0.39 -16.94
N GLU A 215 -8.04 0.27 -17.84
CA GLU A 215 -7.77 0.30 -19.28
C GLU A 215 -6.37 0.86 -19.62
N LYS A 216 -5.82 1.73 -18.76
CA LYS A 216 -4.43 2.20 -18.88
C LYS A 216 -3.38 1.17 -18.43
N GLY A 217 -3.78 0.06 -17.87
CA GLY A 217 -2.89 -0.99 -17.35
C GLY A 217 -2.60 -0.89 -15.84
N CYS A 218 -3.05 0.17 -15.17
CA CYS A 218 -2.80 0.40 -13.75
C CYS A 218 -3.51 -0.63 -12.85
N TYR A 219 -2.94 -0.87 -11.67
CA TYR A 219 -3.59 -1.66 -10.64
C TYR A 219 -4.55 -0.82 -9.79
N ILE A 220 -5.66 -1.44 -9.41
CA ILE A 220 -6.70 -0.88 -8.55
C ILE A 220 -6.59 -1.53 -7.17
N ILE A 221 -6.51 -0.71 -6.12
CA ILE A 221 -6.40 -1.22 -4.76
C ILE A 221 -7.59 -0.70 -3.95
N TYR A 222 -8.43 -1.64 -3.50
CA TYR A 222 -9.55 -1.37 -2.62
C TYR A 222 -9.16 -1.68 -1.19
N ASP A 223 -9.29 -0.70 -0.31
CA ASP A 223 -8.84 -0.76 1.08
C ASP A 223 -9.91 -0.38 2.10
N GLY A 224 -11.13 -0.27 1.67
CA GLY A 224 -12.27 0.03 2.52
C GLY A 224 -13.07 -1.15 3.08
N PRO A 225 -12.80 -2.45 2.78
CA PRO A 225 -13.54 -3.54 3.40
C PRO A 225 -13.58 -3.41 4.92
N GLY A 226 -14.79 -3.46 5.51
CA GLY A 226 -15.00 -3.27 6.93
C GLY A 226 -15.04 -1.82 7.42
N LYS A 227 -14.79 -0.83 6.56
CA LYS A 227 -14.82 0.60 6.89
C LYS A 227 -16.12 1.27 6.42
N ALA A 228 -17.21 1.05 7.13
CA ALA A 228 -18.52 1.59 6.77
C ALA A 228 -18.60 3.13 6.68
N LYS A 229 -17.63 3.85 7.29
CA LYS A 229 -17.60 5.32 7.26
C LYS A 229 -17.45 5.90 5.85
N TYR A 230 -16.85 5.16 4.91
CA TYR A 230 -16.75 5.59 3.51
C TYR A 230 -17.98 5.14 2.72
N TYR A 231 -18.20 3.81 2.68
CA TYR A 231 -19.36 3.19 2.03
C TYR A 231 -19.57 1.79 2.61
N PRO A 232 -20.77 1.20 2.50
CA PRO A 232 -21.00 -0.19 2.91
C PRO A 232 -20.27 -1.16 1.96
N ASP A 233 -19.92 -2.34 2.48
CA ASP A 233 -19.23 -3.36 1.69
C ASP A 233 -20.03 -3.87 0.48
N SER A 234 -21.38 -3.75 0.50
CA SER A 234 -22.23 -4.06 -0.65
C SER A 234 -21.88 -3.26 -1.90
N MET A 235 -21.52 -1.99 -1.74
CA MET A 235 -21.06 -1.14 -2.85
C MET A 235 -19.73 -1.64 -3.43
N ARG A 236 -18.80 -2.07 -2.56
CA ARG A 236 -17.52 -2.64 -3.00
C ARG A 236 -17.71 -3.94 -3.77
N VAL A 237 -18.60 -4.82 -3.28
CA VAL A 237 -18.97 -6.06 -3.97
C VAL A 237 -19.51 -5.76 -5.38
N GLU A 238 -20.39 -4.77 -5.51
CA GLU A 238 -20.95 -4.37 -6.81
C GLU A 238 -19.86 -3.84 -7.76
N LEU A 239 -18.97 -2.97 -7.29
CA LEU A 239 -17.85 -2.44 -8.08
C LEU A 239 -16.89 -3.54 -8.53
N LEU A 240 -16.51 -4.44 -7.60
CA LEU A 240 -15.66 -5.59 -7.92
C LEU A 240 -16.30 -6.47 -8.99
N ARG A 241 -17.59 -6.77 -8.88
CA ARG A 241 -18.34 -7.55 -9.87
C ARG A 241 -18.31 -6.88 -11.25
N LYS A 242 -18.54 -5.58 -11.31
CA LYS A 242 -18.50 -4.81 -12.57
C LYS A 242 -17.09 -4.84 -13.19
N LEU A 243 -16.04 -4.70 -12.39
CA LEU A 243 -14.65 -4.73 -12.87
C LEU A 243 -14.25 -6.14 -13.34
N VAL A 244 -14.61 -7.18 -12.60
CA VAL A 244 -14.38 -8.58 -12.99
C VAL A 244 -15.09 -8.90 -14.32
N ASN A 245 -16.38 -8.55 -14.42
CA ASN A 245 -17.15 -8.74 -15.66
C ASN A 245 -16.60 -7.94 -16.85
N ALA A 246 -15.91 -6.84 -16.60
CA ALA A 246 -15.22 -6.05 -17.62
C ALA A 246 -13.82 -6.58 -17.97
N GLY A 247 -13.35 -7.67 -17.34
CA GLY A 247 -12.08 -8.34 -17.63
C GLY A 247 -10.86 -7.83 -16.84
N PHE A 248 -11.05 -7.00 -15.81
CA PHE A 248 -9.96 -6.37 -15.06
C PHE A 248 -9.59 -7.11 -13.77
N GLU A 249 -10.02 -8.34 -13.59
CA GLU A 249 -9.76 -9.16 -12.41
C GLU A 249 -8.27 -9.21 -12.02
N LYS A 250 -7.38 -9.28 -13.01
CA LYS A 250 -5.93 -9.41 -12.81
C LYS A 250 -5.22 -8.12 -12.42
N GLN A 251 -5.96 -7.02 -12.25
CA GLN A 251 -5.44 -5.70 -11.87
C GLN A 251 -5.99 -5.22 -10.52
N ILE A 252 -6.73 -6.08 -9.80
CA ILE A 252 -7.36 -5.71 -8.52
C ILE A 252 -6.59 -6.33 -7.36
N MET A 253 -6.32 -5.53 -6.33
CA MET A 253 -5.78 -5.98 -5.05
C MET A 253 -6.67 -5.47 -3.91
N LEU A 254 -6.75 -6.23 -2.82
CA LEU A 254 -7.57 -5.88 -1.66
C LEU A 254 -6.72 -5.76 -0.39
N CYS A 255 -7.17 -4.93 0.54
CA CYS A 255 -6.60 -4.70 1.87
C CYS A 255 -7.59 -3.99 2.78
N ASN A 256 -7.13 -3.47 3.94
CA ASN A 256 -7.99 -2.75 4.87
C ASN A 256 -7.50 -1.33 5.20
N ASP A 257 -6.22 -1.01 5.01
CA ASP A 257 -5.62 0.29 5.36
C ASP A 257 -5.93 0.68 6.82
N MET A 258 -5.49 -0.16 7.76
CA MET A 258 -5.81 -0.01 9.19
C MET A 258 -4.74 0.83 9.92
N GLY A 259 -4.71 2.14 9.63
CA GLY A 259 -3.72 3.08 10.18
C GLY A 259 -4.10 3.74 11.51
N LYS A 260 -5.10 3.24 12.26
CA LYS A 260 -5.53 3.81 13.54
C LYS A 260 -5.65 2.76 14.64
N LYS A 261 -5.42 3.13 15.90
CA LYS A 261 -5.67 2.26 17.05
C LYS A 261 -7.10 1.74 17.09
N SER A 262 -8.09 2.61 16.85
CA SER A 262 -9.51 2.24 16.80
C SER A 262 -9.86 1.26 15.69
N HIS A 263 -8.96 0.99 14.75
CA HIS A 263 -9.14 -0.03 13.72
C HIS A 263 -8.77 -1.46 14.20
N HIS A 264 -8.12 -1.61 15.35
CA HIS A 264 -7.59 -2.89 15.82
C HIS A 264 -8.21 -3.34 17.13
N THR A 265 -8.56 -4.63 17.20
CA THR A 265 -9.18 -5.26 18.37
C THR A 265 -8.28 -5.22 19.61
N VAL A 266 -6.98 -5.31 19.44
CA VAL A 266 -5.98 -5.24 20.52
C VAL A 266 -6.00 -3.90 21.26
N TYR A 267 -6.48 -2.85 20.62
CA TYR A 267 -6.68 -1.52 21.22
C TYR A 267 -8.13 -1.26 21.64
N GLY A 268 -8.99 -2.27 21.61
CA GLY A 268 -10.41 -2.15 21.95
C GLY A 268 -11.32 -1.65 20.82
N GLY A 269 -10.77 -1.55 19.60
CA GLY A 269 -11.50 -1.16 18.39
C GLY A 269 -11.80 -2.33 17.45
N GLY A 270 -11.81 -2.08 16.18
CA GLY A 270 -12.01 -3.08 15.12
C GLY A 270 -12.37 -2.45 13.79
N PRO A 271 -12.44 -3.29 12.72
CA PRO A 271 -12.51 -4.76 12.72
C PRO A 271 -11.15 -5.50 12.69
N GLY A 272 -10.01 -4.80 12.47
CA GLY A 272 -8.67 -5.41 12.38
C GLY A 272 -8.38 -6.13 11.07
N TRP A 273 -7.12 -6.56 10.89
CA TRP A 273 -6.65 -7.18 9.64
C TRP A 273 -7.29 -8.54 9.32
N THR A 274 -7.81 -9.23 10.34
CA THR A 274 -8.46 -10.53 10.14
C THR A 274 -9.81 -10.43 9.43
N TRP A 275 -10.44 -9.24 9.44
CA TRP A 275 -11.77 -8.99 8.88
C TRP A 275 -11.88 -9.40 7.42
N ILE A 276 -10.90 -9.02 6.61
CA ILE A 276 -10.95 -9.30 5.18
C ILE A 276 -11.12 -10.80 4.93
N LYS A 277 -10.30 -11.63 5.58
CA LYS A 277 -10.31 -13.08 5.38
C LYS A 277 -11.50 -13.76 6.05
N GLN A 278 -11.92 -13.28 7.22
CA GLN A 278 -12.98 -13.92 8.00
C GLN A 278 -14.39 -13.48 7.64
N LYS A 279 -14.54 -12.30 7.01
CA LYS A 279 -15.86 -11.71 6.73
C LYS A 279 -16.02 -11.27 5.27
N PHE A 280 -15.11 -10.47 4.74
CA PHE A 280 -15.30 -9.89 3.42
C PHE A 280 -15.13 -10.91 2.29
N LEU A 281 -14.09 -11.76 2.33
CA LEU A 281 -13.88 -12.77 1.30
C LEU A 281 -14.95 -13.88 1.32
N PRO A 282 -15.39 -14.42 2.47
CA PRO A 282 -16.56 -15.32 2.51
C PRO A 282 -17.80 -14.69 1.88
N ARG A 283 -18.06 -13.40 2.16
CA ARG A 283 -19.15 -12.69 1.51
C ARG A 283 -19.01 -12.63 0.00
N LEU A 284 -17.80 -12.42 -0.54
CA LEU A 284 -17.59 -12.45 -2.00
C LEU A 284 -17.95 -13.82 -2.59
N LEU A 285 -17.61 -14.93 -1.91
CA LEU A 285 -18.00 -16.28 -2.32
C LEU A 285 -19.52 -16.46 -2.32
N ASP A 286 -20.18 -16.04 -1.23
CA ASP A 286 -21.67 -16.09 -1.12
C ASP A 286 -22.35 -15.26 -2.19
N GLU A 287 -21.73 -14.19 -2.61
CA GLU A 287 -22.17 -13.30 -3.71
C GLU A 287 -21.78 -13.83 -5.09
N GLY A 288 -21.16 -15.01 -5.20
CA GLY A 288 -20.89 -15.72 -6.45
C GLY A 288 -19.55 -15.42 -7.13
N PHE A 289 -18.58 -14.80 -6.44
CA PHE A 289 -17.21 -14.76 -6.93
C PHE A 289 -16.55 -16.13 -6.80
N SER A 290 -15.70 -16.50 -7.76
CA SER A 290 -14.96 -17.77 -7.69
C SER A 290 -13.79 -17.68 -6.69
N GLN A 291 -13.34 -18.83 -6.17
CA GLN A 291 -12.12 -18.88 -5.36
C GLN A 291 -10.90 -18.40 -6.17
N GLU A 292 -10.84 -18.70 -7.47
CA GLU A 292 -9.78 -18.21 -8.36
C GLU A 292 -9.73 -16.68 -8.43
N THR A 293 -10.89 -16.02 -8.52
CA THR A 293 -10.98 -14.55 -8.47
C THR A 293 -10.45 -14.00 -7.15
N ILE A 294 -10.80 -14.63 -6.03
CA ILE A 294 -10.29 -14.24 -4.70
C ILE A 294 -8.77 -14.45 -4.61
N ASP A 295 -8.27 -15.57 -5.13
CA ASP A 295 -6.84 -15.87 -5.15
C ASP A 295 -6.09 -14.87 -6.06
N ASN A 296 -6.70 -14.42 -7.16
CA ASN A 296 -6.15 -13.32 -7.95
C ASN A 296 -6.02 -12.06 -7.12
N PHE A 297 -7.06 -11.64 -6.40
CA PHE A 297 -7.03 -10.40 -5.60
C PHE A 297 -6.00 -10.42 -4.47
N MET A 298 -5.83 -11.56 -3.81
CA MET A 298 -5.09 -11.65 -2.55
C MET A 298 -3.71 -12.30 -2.67
N ILE A 299 -3.46 -13.07 -3.76
CA ILE A 299 -2.24 -13.87 -3.91
C ILE A 299 -1.53 -13.51 -5.22
N HIS A 300 -2.19 -13.73 -6.36
CA HIS A 300 -1.51 -13.68 -7.65
C HIS A 300 -1.23 -12.25 -8.13
N ASN A 301 -2.17 -11.33 -7.95
CA ASN A 301 -1.97 -9.93 -8.33
C ASN A 301 -0.93 -9.24 -7.45
N PRO A 302 -0.96 -9.34 -6.10
CA PRO A 302 0.13 -8.82 -5.27
C PRO A 302 1.49 -9.43 -5.62
N ALA A 303 1.57 -10.74 -5.82
CA ALA A 303 2.82 -11.41 -6.20
C ALA A 303 3.38 -10.90 -7.53
N ARG A 304 2.52 -10.64 -8.52
CA ARG A 304 2.91 -10.07 -9.82
C ARG A 304 3.32 -8.61 -9.70
N PHE A 305 2.53 -7.80 -8.99
CA PHE A 305 2.73 -6.37 -8.90
C PHE A 305 4.00 -6.02 -8.12
N TYR A 306 4.24 -6.68 -6.98
CA TYR A 306 5.41 -6.39 -6.12
C TYR A 306 6.68 -7.15 -6.52
N SER A 307 6.64 -7.98 -7.56
CA SER A 307 7.85 -8.60 -8.12
C SER A 307 8.78 -7.53 -8.71
N LEU A 308 10.07 -7.67 -8.44
CA LEU A 308 11.11 -6.85 -9.09
C LEU A 308 11.12 -7.13 -10.60
N LYS A 309 11.20 -6.09 -11.41
CA LYS A 309 11.39 -6.20 -12.84
C LYS A 309 12.90 -6.12 -13.12
N GLU A 310 13.43 -7.12 -13.81
CA GLU A 310 14.81 -7.15 -14.29
C GLU A 310 15.03 -6.18 -15.45
#